data_49a053676951cc52fb8461d4a0b917e6
#
_entry.id   49a053676951cc52fb8461d4a0b917e6
#
_cell.length_a   1.000
_cell.length_b   1.000
_cell.length_c   1.000
_cell.angle_alpha   90.00
_cell.angle_beta   90.00
_cell.angle_gamma   90.00
#
_symmetry.space_group_name_H-M   'P 1'
#
loop_
_entity.id
_entity.type
_entity.pdbx_description
1 polymer ?
#
loop_
_entity_poly.entity_id
_entity_poly.type
_entity_poly.pdbx_seq_one_letter_code
_entity_poly.pdbx_strand_id
1 'polypeptide(L)'
;MRWYNSGVKRLTPAICGALAAVLLMPAAGLAYSWPIRPFYQPHAIRGYFNDPRLSGPETGFHFGVDIVADDMTPVYAIEPGRVVARGMTVTIFPKRGGHLLSYWHVMPAVRSKQRVRWHQLIGHVAPGAGHVHLAEFSEGTYVNPLRLGALAPYVDDTAPRIPGMIFSSFGQPLRPDLVRGLVDLTVEAYDIPPLPILPAPWADVRLAPALIRWRIVQGQNTVHHWESPVDFRRFLIPYSLFDFIYAPSTFQNRANHPGHYVYYLAHEFDTRTLPNGSYVLQVDALDAQENVGQALFGFIVAN
;
A
#
# COMPACT_ATOMS: atom_id res chain seq x y z
N MET A 1 11.84 25.53 -87.98
CA MET A 1 12.96 25.42 -87.03
C MET A 1 12.38 24.96 -85.71
N ARG A 2 12.66 23.75 -85.34
CA ARG A 2 12.16 23.15 -84.08
C ARG A 2 13.19 23.37 -82.98
N TRP A 3 12.76 23.87 -81.80
CA TRP A 3 13.58 23.84 -80.61
C TRP A 3 13.04 22.79 -79.64
N TYR A 4 13.90 21.85 -79.26
CA TYR A 4 13.68 20.79 -78.30
C TYR A 4 13.91 21.34 -76.88
N ASN A 5 12.95 21.16 -76.03
CA ASN A 5 13.10 21.55 -74.61
C ASN A 5 13.17 20.30 -73.75
N SER A 6 14.37 19.99 -73.27
CA SER A 6 14.67 18.86 -72.41
C SER A 6 14.31 19.19 -70.93
N GLY A 7 13.26 18.54 -70.45
CA GLY A 7 12.88 18.65 -69.05
C GLY A 7 13.81 17.89 -68.10
N VAL A 8 14.49 18.60 -67.25
CA VAL A 8 15.26 18.03 -66.15
C VAL A 8 14.31 17.72 -64.96
N LYS A 9 14.09 16.44 -64.68
CA LYS A 9 13.39 15.98 -63.47
C LYS A 9 14.32 16.13 -62.27
N ARG A 10 13.96 17.03 -61.37
CA ARG A 10 14.62 17.09 -60.04
C ARG A 10 14.07 15.99 -59.15
N LEU A 11 14.89 15.05 -58.74
CA LEU A 11 14.66 14.08 -57.68
C LEU A 11 14.86 14.79 -56.34
N THR A 12 13.77 14.93 -55.59
CA THR A 12 13.82 15.33 -54.16
C THR A 12 14.14 14.11 -53.30
N PRO A 13 15.18 14.15 -52.46
CA PRO A 13 15.42 13.05 -51.51
C PRO A 13 14.38 13.14 -50.36
N ALA A 14 13.58 12.08 -50.23
CA ALA A 14 12.75 11.89 -49.05
C ALA A 14 13.67 11.51 -47.87
N ILE A 15 13.84 12.43 -46.92
CA ILE A 15 14.50 12.16 -45.65
C ILE A 15 13.50 11.43 -44.75
N CYS A 16 13.61 10.10 -44.66
CA CYS A 16 12.96 9.31 -43.62
C CYS A 16 13.63 9.59 -42.28
N GLY A 17 13.09 10.53 -41.51
CA GLY A 17 13.46 10.72 -40.11
C GLY A 17 12.90 9.57 -39.29
N ALA A 18 13.71 8.58 -38.95
CA ALA A 18 13.41 7.59 -37.93
C ALA A 18 13.47 8.31 -36.57
N LEU A 19 12.32 8.66 -35.99
CA LEU A 19 12.22 9.04 -34.60
C LEU A 19 12.51 7.80 -33.76
N ALA A 20 13.74 7.67 -33.23
CA ALA A 20 14.04 6.73 -32.18
C ALA A 20 13.37 7.23 -30.89
N ALA A 21 12.20 6.67 -30.56
CA ALA A 21 11.60 6.82 -29.25
C ALA A 21 12.52 6.12 -28.24
N VAL A 22 13.38 6.91 -27.59
CA VAL A 22 14.11 6.45 -26.40
C VAL A 22 13.05 6.28 -25.31
N LEU A 23 12.58 5.06 -25.11
CA LEU A 23 11.87 4.65 -23.92
C LEU A 23 12.86 4.85 -22.75
N LEU A 24 12.73 5.96 -22.04
CA LEU A 24 13.29 6.14 -20.70
C LEU A 24 12.59 5.10 -19.82
N MET A 25 13.12 3.88 -19.79
CA MET A 25 12.78 2.96 -18.71
C MET A 25 13.27 3.61 -17.43
N PRO A 26 12.40 3.85 -16.43
CA PRO A 26 12.88 4.23 -15.12
C PRO A 26 13.90 3.18 -14.72
N ALA A 27 15.06 3.61 -14.21
CA ALA A 27 16.06 2.70 -13.68
C ALA A 27 15.33 1.86 -12.61
N ALA A 28 14.97 0.62 -12.99
CA ALA A 28 14.40 -0.33 -12.06
C ALA A 28 15.46 -0.55 -10.99
N GLY A 29 15.28 0.05 -9.82
CA GLY A 29 16.02 -0.35 -8.64
C GLY A 29 15.87 -1.87 -8.59
N LEU A 30 16.99 -2.59 -8.41
CA LEU A 30 16.95 -4.05 -8.36
C LEU A 30 15.95 -4.43 -7.27
N ALA A 31 14.86 -5.08 -7.66
CA ALA A 31 13.85 -5.55 -6.74
C ALA A 31 14.49 -6.50 -5.71
N TYR A 32 14.06 -6.42 -4.48
CA TYR A 32 14.51 -7.33 -3.42
C TYR A 32 13.90 -8.70 -3.64
N SER A 33 14.69 -9.75 -3.43
CA SER A 33 14.15 -11.09 -3.25
C SER A 33 13.51 -11.22 -1.84
N TRP A 34 12.71 -12.24 -1.63
CA TRP A 34 12.13 -12.52 -0.32
C TRP A 34 13.21 -12.93 0.71
N PRO A 35 13.02 -12.59 2.01
CA PRO A 35 13.99 -12.93 3.07
C PRO A 35 13.94 -14.39 3.52
N ILE A 36 12.98 -15.17 3.03
CA ILE A 36 12.80 -16.60 3.30
C ILE A 36 12.73 -17.37 1.98
N ARG A 37 13.02 -18.67 2.03
CA ARG A 37 12.94 -19.52 0.83
C ARG A 37 11.50 -19.96 0.53
N PRO A 38 11.18 -20.14 -0.75
CA PRO A 38 11.97 -19.87 -1.96
C PRO A 38 12.07 -18.36 -2.27
N PHE A 39 13.26 -17.86 -2.57
CA PHE A 39 13.55 -16.42 -2.68
C PHE A 39 12.82 -15.69 -3.82
N TYR A 40 12.43 -16.42 -4.84
CA TYR A 40 11.86 -15.88 -6.08
C TYR A 40 10.43 -16.38 -6.34
N GLN A 41 9.72 -16.71 -5.27
CA GLN A 41 8.29 -17.00 -5.30
C GLN A 41 7.56 -16.08 -4.31
N PRO A 42 6.29 -15.73 -4.57
CA PRO A 42 5.51 -14.93 -3.64
C PRO A 42 5.35 -15.64 -2.29
N HIS A 43 5.33 -14.87 -1.22
CA HIS A 43 5.01 -15.34 0.12
C HIS A 43 3.76 -14.66 0.66
N ALA A 44 3.02 -15.34 1.51
CA ALA A 44 1.84 -14.80 2.16
C ALA A 44 2.21 -13.65 3.11
N ILE A 45 1.42 -12.59 3.07
CA ILE A 45 1.52 -11.41 3.95
C ILE A 45 0.31 -11.42 4.87
N ARG A 46 0.53 -11.33 6.19
CA ARG A 46 -0.55 -11.25 7.19
C ARG A 46 -0.72 -9.87 7.83
N GLY A 47 0.17 -8.95 7.52
CA GLY A 47 0.14 -7.57 7.98
C GLY A 47 0.75 -6.67 6.92
N TYR A 48 -0.03 -5.71 6.45
CA TYR A 48 0.39 -4.76 5.43
C TYR A 48 1.00 -3.50 6.04
N PHE A 49 1.70 -2.74 5.22
CA PHE A 49 2.26 -1.44 5.60
C PHE A 49 1.16 -0.43 5.92
N ASN A 50 1.30 0.29 7.01
CA ASN A 50 0.29 1.18 7.60
C ASN A 50 -0.99 0.50 8.14
N ASP A 51 -1.07 -0.85 8.22
CA ASP A 51 -2.12 -1.50 9.01
C ASP A 51 -2.21 -0.90 10.42
N PRO A 52 -3.40 -0.80 11.02
CA PRO A 52 -3.52 -0.28 12.38
C PRO A 52 -2.86 -1.22 13.40
N ARG A 53 -2.12 -0.67 14.34
CA ARG A 53 -1.54 -1.37 15.49
C ARG A 53 -2.11 -0.77 16.77
N LEU A 54 -3.03 -1.50 17.42
CA LEU A 54 -3.80 -1.07 18.57
C LEU A 54 -3.49 -1.91 19.82
N SER A 55 -2.60 -2.88 19.71
CA SER A 55 -2.18 -3.72 20.83
C SER A 55 -0.81 -3.29 21.32
N GLY A 56 -0.70 -3.05 22.62
CA GLY A 56 0.53 -2.61 23.25
C GLY A 56 0.45 -1.19 23.81
N PRO A 57 1.54 -0.64 24.32
CA PRO A 57 1.56 0.69 24.90
C PRO A 57 1.39 1.83 23.90
N GLU A 58 1.50 1.54 22.60
CA GLU A 58 1.46 2.55 21.54
C GLU A 58 0.49 2.13 20.44
N THR A 59 -0.53 2.96 20.23
CA THR A 59 -1.36 2.93 19.03
C THR A 59 -0.53 3.47 17.86
N GLY A 60 -0.63 2.90 16.67
CA GLY A 60 0.14 3.40 15.55
C GLY A 60 -0.10 2.68 14.24
N PHE A 61 0.75 3.03 13.29
CA PHE A 61 0.77 2.42 11.96
C PHE A 61 1.86 1.36 11.87
N HIS A 62 1.59 0.28 11.17
CA HIS A 62 2.55 -0.79 10.91
C HIS A 62 3.66 -0.30 9.99
N PHE A 63 4.90 -0.28 10.46
CA PHE A 63 6.05 0.30 9.77
C PHE A 63 6.79 -0.67 8.85
N GLY A 64 6.22 -1.82 8.54
CA GLY A 64 6.79 -2.85 7.66
C GLY A 64 5.70 -3.77 7.11
N VAL A 65 6.10 -4.98 6.75
CA VAL A 65 5.19 -6.06 6.33
C VAL A 65 5.48 -7.33 7.12
N ASP A 66 4.41 -8.06 7.48
CA ASP A 66 4.50 -9.31 8.21
C ASP A 66 4.43 -10.48 7.22
N ILE A 67 5.59 -11.06 6.91
CA ILE A 67 5.75 -12.19 5.99
C ILE A 67 5.52 -13.48 6.77
N VAL A 68 4.50 -14.24 6.40
CA VAL A 68 4.18 -15.51 7.08
C VAL A 68 5.32 -16.50 6.96
N ALA A 69 5.74 -17.03 8.10
CA ALA A 69 6.81 -18.02 8.19
C ALA A 69 6.69 -18.77 9.51
N ASP A 70 6.80 -20.10 9.47
CA ASP A 70 6.78 -20.92 10.67
C ASP A 70 7.95 -20.56 11.61
N ASP A 71 7.75 -20.83 12.88
CA ASP A 71 8.82 -20.73 13.88
C ASP A 71 10.04 -21.52 13.42
N MET A 72 11.24 -21.01 13.69
CA MET A 72 12.52 -21.57 13.28
C MET A 72 12.79 -21.56 11.77
N THR A 73 11.91 -20.98 10.94
CA THR A 73 12.21 -20.77 9.51
C THR A 73 13.50 -19.97 9.35
N PRO A 74 14.46 -20.41 8.52
CA PRO A 74 15.68 -19.67 8.26
C PRO A 74 15.40 -18.34 7.54
N VAL A 75 15.97 -17.25 8.03
CA VAL A 75 15.85 -15.89 7.49
C VAL A 75 17.17 -15.44 6.88
N TYR A 76 17.12 -14.82 5.72
CA TYR A 76 18.27 -14.48 4.90
C TYR A 76 18.34 -13.00 4.59
N ALA A 77 19.56 -12.50 4.41
CA ALA A 77 19.80 -11.12 3.98
C ALA A 77 19.32 -10.90 2.54
N ILE A 78 18.41 -9.95 2.33
CA ILE A 78 17.95 -9.57 0.96
C ILE A 78 18.91 -8.58 0.29
N GLU A 79 19.85 -8.03 1.05
CA GLU A 79 20.96 -7.23 0.54
C GLU A 79 22.25 -7.49 1.33
N PRO A 80 23.42 -7.32 0.70
CA PRO A 80 24.70 -7.39 1.41
C PRO A 80 24.94 -6.12 2.21
N GLY A 81 25.44 -6.25 3.44
CA GLY A 81 25.67 -5.07 4.27
C GLY A 81 26.36 -5.38 5.59
N ARG A 82 26.43 -4.36 6.45
CA ARG A 82 26.92 -4.46 7.81
C ARG A 82 25.74 -4.71 8.76
N VAL A 83 25.90 -5.64 9.67
CA VAL A 83 24.85 -6.05 10.60
C VAL A 83 24.92 -5.28 11.91
N VAL A 84 23.76 -4.94 12.45
CA VAL A 84 23.49 -4.70 13.86
C VAL A 84 22.46 -5.72 14.32
N ALA A 85 22.82 -6.56 15.29
CA ALA A 85 21.93 -7.54 15.90
C ALA A 85 21.62 -7.12 17.34
N ARG A 86 20.34 -7.03 17.71
CA ARG A 86 19.90 -6.65 19.05
C ARG A 86 18.58 -7.33 19.39
N GLY A 87 18.58 -8.12 20.48
CA GLY A 87 17.38 -8.90 20.85
C GLY A 87 16.95 -9.80 19.69
N MET A 88 15.69 -9.75 19.33
CA MET A 88 15.11 -10.49 18.19
C MET A 88 15.04 -9.64 16.91
N THR A 89 16.04 -8.81 16.69
CA THR A 89 16.11 -7.93 15.52
C THR A 89 17.48 -8.00 14.88
N VAL A 90 17.49 -8.13 13.56
CA VAL A 90 18.69 -7.99 12.73
C VAL A 90 18.47 -6.82 11.79
N THR A 91 19.33 -5.81 11.86
CA THR A 91 19.31 -4.68 10.92
C THR A 91 20.54 -4.75 10.03
N ILE A 92 20.33 -4.61 8.73
CA ILE A 92 21.39 -4.57 7.71
C ILE A 92 21.50 -3.13 7.22
N PHE A 93 22.73 -2.64 7.18
CA PHE A 93 23.11 -1.36 6.59
C PHE A 93 23.81 -1.67 5.26
N PRO A 94 23.12 -1.60 4.12
CA PRO A 94 23.72 -1.83 2.81
C PRO A 94 24.84 -0.83 2.53
N LYS A 95 25.81 -1.23 1.72
CA LYS A 95 26.93 -0.35 1.35
C LYS A 95 26.50 0.76 0.39
N ARG A 96 25.43 0.54 -0.37
CA ARG A 96 24.89 1.47 -1.36
C ARG A 96 23.42 1.72 -1.05
N GLY A 97 22.93 2.94 -1.28
CA GLY A 97 21.50 3.21 -1.30
C GLY A 97 20.94 4.09 -0.18
N GLY A 98 21.67 4.40 0.91
CA GLY A 98 21.19 5.31 1.96
C GLY A 98 19.95 4.81 2.73
N HIS A 99 19.69 3.50 2.71
CA HIS A 99 18.58 2.87 3.40
C HIS A 99 19.08 1.79 4.36
N LEU A 100 18.22 1.29 5.21
CA LEU A 100 18.46 0.14 6.06
C LEU A 100 17.27 -0.82 6.01
N LEU A 101 17.58 -2.11 6.23
CA LEU A 101 16.62 -3.19 6.24
C LEU A 101 16.61 -3.85 7.61
N SER A 102 15.48 -3.88 8.30
CA SER A 102 15.32 -4.45 9.62
C SER A 102 14.39 -5.66 9.57
N TYR A 103 14.88 -6.76 10.13
CA TYR A 103 14.18 -8.04 10.25
C TYR A 103 13.86 -8.24 11.72
N TRP A 104 12.58 -8.16 12.08
CA TRP A 104 12.11 -8.34 13.45
C TRP A 104 11.55 -9.73 13.65
N HIS A 105 11.43 -10.13 14.90
CA HIS A 105 11.05 -11.50 15.31
C HIS A 105 12.03 -12.56 14.79
N VAL A 106 13.30 -12.18 14.66
CA VAL A 106 14.38 -13.05 14.19
C VAL A 106 15.39 -13.24 15.29
N MET A 107 15.62 -14.49 15.70
CA MET A 107 16.76 -14.87 16.56
C MET A 107 18.04 -14.79 15.72
N PRO A 108 18.99 -13.89 16.03
CA PRO A 108 20.16 -13.68 15.20
C PRO A 108 21.10 -14.90 15.17
N ALA A 109 21.53 -15.31 13.97
CA ALA A 109 22.66 -16.23 13.74
C ALA A 109 23.93 -15.47 13.33
N VAL A 110 23.90 -14.14 13.37
CA VAL A 110 25.01 -13.24 13.03
C VAL A 110 25.28 -12.28 14.18
N ARG A 111 26.50 -11.72 14.20
CA ARG A 111 26.93 -10.78 15.25
C ARG A 111 26.92 -9.35 14.74
N SER A 112 26.67 -8.39 15.63
CA SER A 112 26.83 -6.96 15.32
C SER A 112 28.24 -6.68 14.78
N LYS A 113 28.30 -5.77 13.79
CA LYS A 113 29.49 -5.39 13.02
C LYS A 113 29.94 -6.41 11.97
N GLN A 114 29.39 -7.62 11.95
CA GLN A 114 29.63 -8.61 10.89
C GLN A 114 29.15 -8.04 9.53
N ARG A 115 29.79 -8.45 8.44
CA ARG A 115 29.32 -8.23 7.07
C ARG A 115 28.61 -9.49 6.60
N VAL A 116 27.47 -9.31 5.97
CA VAL A 116 26.72 -10.37 5.33
C VAL A 116 26.69 -10.18 3.82
N ARG A 117 26.57 -11.29 3.11
CA ARG A 117 26.37 -11.34 1.66
C ARG A 117 24.88 -11.50 1.37
N TRP A 118 24.52 -11.24 0.13
CA TRP A 118 23.18 -11.53 -0.37
C TRP A 118 22.84 -13.02 -0.14
N HIS A 119 21.63 -13.30 0.32
CA HIS A 119 21.13 -14.63 0.71
C HIS A 119 21.98 -15.36 1.76
N GLN A 120 22.75 -14.64 2.54
CA GLN A 120 23.40 -15.22 3.71
C GLN A 120 22.38 -15.39 4.84
N LEU A 121 22.39 -16.54 5.51
CA LEU A 121 21.61 -16.77 6.72
C LEU A 121 21.94 -15.70 7.76
N ILE A 122 20.92 -15.05 8.31
CA ILE A 122 21.04 -14.01 9.34
C ILE A 122 20.37 -14.39 10.65
N GLY A 123 19.49 -15.38 10.63
CA GLY A 123 18.79 -15.85 11.82
C GLY A 123 17.66 -16.82 11.49
N HIS A 124 16.81 -17.03 12.48
CA HIS A 124 15.62 -17.87 12.38
C HIS A 124 14.43 -17.15 13.00
N VAL A 125 13.24 -17.39 12.49
CA VAL A 125 12.00 -16.88 13.08
C VAL A 125 11.93 -17.32 14.54
N ALA A 126 11.65 -16.35 15.43
CA ALA A 126 11.57 -16.61 16.86
C ALA A 126 10.34 -17.48 17.21
N PRO A 127 10.46 -18.39 18.20
CA PRO A 127 9.33 -19.18 18.65
C PRO A 127 8.12 -18.32 19.06
N GLY A 128 6.95 -18.70 18.59
CA GLY A 128 5.69 -18.00 18.82
C GLY A 128 5.45 -16.78 17.93
N ALA A 129 6.39 -16.42 17.05
CA ALA A 129 6.22 -15.28 16.15
C ALA A 129 5.37 -15.61 14.92
N GLY A 130 5.62 -16.74 14.28
CA GLY A 130 4.90 -17.20 13.09
C GLY A 130 5.05 -16.27 11.88
N HIS A 131 6.04 -15.36 11.87
CA HIS A 131 6.32 -14.44 10.76
C HIS A 131 7.67 -13.76 10.90
N VAL A 132 8.13 -13.19 9.80
CA VAL A 132 9.19 -12.18 9.77
C VAL A 132 8.54 -10.82 9.51
N HIS A 133 8.72 -9.86 10.43
CA HIS A 133 8.41 -8.47 10.13
C HIS A 133 9.60 -7.84 9.42
N LEU A 134 9.42 -7.45 8.18
CA LEU A 134 10.42 -6.75 7.37
C LEU A 134 10.08 -5.27 7.27
N ALA A 135 11.01 -4.43 7.68
CA ALA A 135 10.90 -2.98 7.56
C ALA A 135 12.08 -2.41 6.77
N GLU A 136 11.80 -1.44 5.93
CA GLU A 136 12.80 -0.64 5.22
C GLU A 136 12.71 0.81 5.69
N PHE A 137 13.85 1.39 6.10
CA PHE A 137 13.94 2.80 6.44
C PHE A 137 14.79 3.50 5.39
N SER A 138 14.22 4.52 4.75
CA SER A 138 14.86 5.30 3.69
C SER A 138 14.28 6.72 3.68
N GLU A 139 15.02 7.68 3.19
CA GLU A 139 14.55 9.08 3.06
C GLU A 139 14.07 9.70 4.40
N GLY A 140 14.62 9.24 5.53
CA GLY A 140 14.28 9.72 6.86
C GLY A 140 13.01 9.13 7.49
N THR A 141 12.36 8.16 6.84
CA THR A 141 11.16 7.47 7.33
C THR A 141 11.14 6.00 6.92
N TYR A 142 10.17 5.25 7.41
CA TYR A 142 9.90 3.92 6.88
C TYR A 142 9.16 4.01 5.55
N VAL A 143 9.50 3.10 4.65
CA VAL A 143 8.90 3.00 3.31
C VAL A 143 8.29 1.62 3.11
N ASN A 144 7.23 1.56 2.30
CA ASN A 144 6.50 0.33 2.05
C ASN A 144 7.37 -0.72 1.32
N PRO A 145 7.66 -1.87 1.95
CA PRO A 145 8.45 -2.93 1.32
C PRO A 145 7.76 -3.61 0.13
N LEU A 146 6.44 -3.42 -0.05
CA LEU A 146 5.68 -3.95 -1.20
C LEU A 146 5.43 -2.90 -2.28
N ARG A 147 6.01 -1.69 -2.16
CA ARG A 147 5.92 -0.70 -3.23
C ARG A 147 6.52 -1.23 -4.53
N LEU A 148 6.07 -0.72 -5.65
CA LEU A 148 6.57 -1.12 -6.96
C LEU A 148 8.11 -1.05 -7.02
N GLY A 149 8.75 -2.15 -7.42
CA GLY A 149 10.21 -2.28 -7.52
C GLY A 149 10.92 -2.65 -6.21
N ALA A 150 10.18 -2.90 -5.12
CA ALA A 150 10.76 -3.38 -3.86
C ALA A 150 10.72 -4.93 -3.77
N LEU A 151 10.05 -5.55 -2.80
CA LEU A 151 9.95 -7.02 -2.72
C LEU A 151 9.31 -7.62 -3.97
N ALA A 152 9.97 -8.59 -4.59
CA ALA A 152 9.48 -9.26 -5.79
C ALA A 152 9.89 -10.75 -5.85
N PRO A 153 9.07 -11.60 -6.46
CA PRO A 153 7.74 -11.28 -7.00
C PRO A 153 6.70 -11.11 -5.90
N TYR A 154 5.86 -10.10 -6.00
CA TYR A 154 4.60 -9.98 -5.27
C TYR A 154 3.48 -9.93 -6.31
N VAL A 155 2.57 -10.86 -6.25
CA VAL A 155 1.47 -11.01 -7.21
C VAL A 155 0.16 -10.97 -6.44
N ASP A 156 -0.69 -10.03 -6.80
CA ASP A 156 -2.04 -9.88 -6.30
C ASP A 156 -2.95 -9.53 -7.47
N ASP A 157 -4.02 -10.28 -7.66
CA ASP A 157 -5.02 -10.07 -8.70
C ASP A 157 -6.43 -9.87 -8.10
N THR A 158 -6.49 -9.68 -6.78
CA THR A 158 -7.74 -9.45 -6.05
C THR A 158 -7.89 -7.97 -5.72
N ALA A 159 -9.06 -7.42 -6.00
CA ALA A 159 -9.34 -6.03 -5.67
C ALA A 159 -9.80 -5.88 -4.21
N PRO A 160 -9.44 -4.78 -3.52
CA PRO A 160 -9.95 -4.47 -2.19
C PRO A 160 -11.47 -4.42 -2.15
N ARG A 161 -12.04 -4.72 -0.98
CA ARG A 161 -13.48 -4.70 -0.72
C ARG A 161 -13.88 -3.44 0.03
N ILE A 162 -15.05 -2.89 -0.30
CA ILE A 162 -15.65 -1.72 0.32
C ILE A 162 -17.09 -2.09 0.73
N PRO A 163 -17.27 -2.76 1.89
CA PRO A 163 -18.59 -3.27 2.29
C PRO A 163 -19.60 -2.21 2.67
N GLY A 164 -19.18 -1.02 3.13
CA GLY A 164 -20.11 0.00 3.57
C GLY A 164 -19.48 1.34 3.89
N MET A 165 -20.33 2.34 4.05
CA MET A 165 -19.96 3.66 4.53
C MET A 165 -21.00 4.22 5.49
N ILE A 166 -20.59 5.20 6.28
CA ILE A 166 -21.44 5.89 7.24
C ILE A 166 -21.25 7.39 7.08
N PHE A 167 -22.37 8.13 7.02
CA PHE A 167 -22.42 9.56 7.30
C PHE A 167 -22.67 9.73 8.78
N SER A 168 -21.92 10.58 9.46
CA SER A 168 -22.19 10.90 10.86
C SER A 168 -22.04 12.39 11.13
N SER A 169 -22.74 12.90 12.16
CA SER A 169 -22.58 14.26 12.65
C SER A 169 -22.49 14.22 14.16
N PHE A 170 -21.48 14.86 14.73
CA PHE A 170 -21.17 14.79 16.18
C PHE A 170 -21.13 13.34 16.71
N GLY A 171 -20.56 12.41 15.93
CA GLY A 171 -20.45 10.99 16.29
C GLY A 171 -21.77 10.20 16.19
N GLN A 172 -22.87 10.81 15.73
CA GLN A 172 -24.13 10.11 15.53
C GLN A 172 -24.36 9.77 14.07
N PRO A 173 -24.66 8.51 13.72
CA PRO A 173 -24.95 8.12 12.34
C PRO A 173 -26.15 8.90 11.78
N LEU A 174 -26.03 9.32 10.53
CA LEU A 174 -27.10 9.95 9.77
C LEU A 174 -27.69 8.96 8.76
N ARG A 175 -28.97 9.14 8.46
CA ARG A 175 -29.61 8.43 7.37
C ARG A 175 -29.11 8.96 6.04
N PRO A 176 -28.77 8.10 5.06
CA PRO A 176 -28.31 8.55 3.75
C PRO A 176 -29.32 9.40 2.97
N ASP A 177 -30.61 9.28 3.29
CA ASP A 177 -31.69 10.08 2.67
C ASP A 177 -31.91 11.45 3.35
N LEU A 178 -31.11 11.78 4.37
CA LEU A 178 -31.22 13.04 5.13
C LEU A 178 -29.84 13.51 5.62
N VAL A 179 -28.92 13.77 4.71
CA VAL A 179 -27.57 14.26 5.03
C VAL A 179 -27.55 15.79 5.00
N ARG A 180 -27.10 16.43 6.08
CA ARG A 180 -27.10 17.89 6.20
C ARG A 180 -26.03 18.43 7.16
N GLY A 181 -25.59 19.66 6.91
CA GLY A 181 -24.66 20.40 7.74
C GLY A 181 -23.23 19.88 7.63
N LEU A 182 -22.49 19.89 8.75
CA LEU A 182 -21.14 19.32 8.86
C LEU A 182 -21.23 17.83 9.15
N VAL A 183 -20.62 17.01 8.32
CA VAL A 183 -20.70 15.54 8.39
C VAL A 183 -19.34 14.88 8.24
N ASP A 184 -19.08 13.88 9.05
CA ASP A 184 -17.96 12.97 8.84
C ASP A 184 -18.36 11.89 7.85
N LEU A 185 -17.49 11.62 6.91
CA LEU A 185 -17.62 10.55 5.93
C LEU A 185 -16.65 9.43 6.31
N THR A 186 -17.17 8.27 6.68
CA THR A 186 -16.33 7.10 6.98
C THR A 186 -16.66 5.92 6.08
N VAL A 187 -15.66 5.13 5.71
CA VAL A 187 -15.80 3.95 4.86
C VAL A 187 -15.10 2.75 5.50
N GLU A 188 -15.76 1.59 5.50
CA GLU A 188 -15.08 0.33 5.73
C GLU A 188 -14.44 -0.13 4.42
N ALA A 189 -13.14 -0.38 4.45
CA ALA A 189 -12.41 -0.93 3.31
C ALA A 189 -11.28 -1.85 3.78
N TYR A 190 -11.05 -2.93 3.05
CA TYR A 190 -9.96 -3.86 3.34
C TYR A 190 -9.58 -4.64 2.10
N ASP A 191 -8.36 -5.12 2.10
CA ASP A 191 -7.84 -6.06 1.12
C ASP A 191 -7.74 -7.46 1.70
N ILE A 192 -7.63 -8.45 0.83
CA ILE A 192 -7.49 -9.87 1.19
C ILE A 192 -6.11 -10.33 0.74
N PRO A 193 -5.33 -10.99 1.60
CA PRO A 193 -4.05 -11.55 1.18
C PRO A 193 -4.19 -12.42 -0.08
N PRO A 194 -3.36 -12.21 -1.13
CA PRO A 194 -3.45 -12.98 -2.37
C PRO A 194 -3.11 -14.46 -2.21
N LEU A 195 -2.37 -14.79 -1.15
CA LEU A 195 -2.02 -16.15 -0.80
C LEU A 195 -2.66 -16.54 0.54
N PRO A 196 -3.18 -17.77 0.67
CA PRO A 196 -3.81 -18.21 1.90
C PRO A 196 -2.80 -18.22 3.05
N ILE A 197 -3.24 -17.75 4.20
CA ILE A 197 -2.44 -17.76 5.42
C ILE A 197 -2.77 -19.04 6.20
N LEU A 198 -1.78 -19.89 6.32
CA LEU A 198 -1.85 -21.15 7.07
C LEU A 198 -0.80 -21.15 8.18
N PRO A 199 -1.06 -21.79 9.31
CA PRO A 199 -2.35 -22.38 9.71
C PRO A 199 -3.34 -21.35 10.27
N ALA A 200 -4.61 -21.76 10.45
CA ALA A 200 -5.46 -21.08 11.41
C ALA A 200 -4.66 -20.83 12.71
N PRO A 201 -4.82 -19.69 13.39
CA PRO A 201 -6.05 -18.88 13.45
C PRO A 201 -6.00 -17.57 12.63
N TRP A 202 -5.13 -17.44 11.63
CA TRP A 202 -4.92 -16.22 10.86
C TRP A 202 -5.50 -16.28 9.45
N ALA A 203 -6.37 -17.25 9.16
CA ALA A 203 -6.86 -17.52 7.79
C ALA A 203 -7.66 -16.37 7.17
N ASP A 204 -8.33 -15.56 7.98
CA ASP A 204 -9.26 -14.50 7.54
C ASP A 204 -8.71 -13.09 7.81
N VAL A 205 -7.40 -12.92 7.86
CA VAL A 205 -6.83 -11.58 8.07
C VAL A 205 -7.23 -10.64 6.95
N ARG A 206 -7.39 -9.38 7.33
CA ARG A 206 -7.63 -8.27 6.41
C ARG A 206 -6.40 -7.39 6.35
N LEU A 207 -6.11 -6.82 5.19
CA LEU A 207 -5.01 -5.90 4.96
C LEU A 207 -5.56 -4.51 4.70
N ALA A 208 -4.80 -3.47 5.04
CA ALA A 208 -5.16 -2.13 4.64
C ALA A 208 -5.00 -1.98 3.12
N PRO A 209 -5.95 -1.34 2.41
CA PRO A 209 -5.73 -0.91 1.04
C PRO A 209 -4.52 0.04 0.96
N ALA A 210 -3.80 0.01 -0.16
CA ALA A 210 -2.67 0.89 -0.38
C ALA A 210 -3.08 2.34 -0.65
N LEU A 211 -4.27 2.56 -1.21
CA LEU A 211 -4.83 3.88 -1.51
C LEU A 211 -6.35 3.83 -1.36
N ILE A 212 -6.93 4.86 -0.74
CA ILE A 212 -8.38 5.12 -0.79
C ILE A 212 -8.60 6.53 -1.30
N ARG A 213 -9.49 6.66 -2.30
CA ARG A 213 -9.90 7.95 -2.85
C ARG A 213 -11.41 8.01 -3.03
N TRP A 214 -11.95 9.21 -3.02
CA TRP A 214 -13.39 9.42 -3.14
C TRP A 214 -13.71 10.68 -3.94
N ARG A 215 -14.93 10.72 -4.49
CA ARG A 215 -15.52 11.90 -5.15
C ARG A 215 -17.02 11.88 -5.02
N ILE A 216 -17.68 13.03 -5.28
CA ILE A 216 -19.15 13.12 -5.37
C ILE A 216 -19.55 13.45 -6.79
N VAL A 217 -20.56 12.75 -7.27
CA VAL A 217 -21.18 13.00 -8.58
C VAL A 217 -22.67 13.22 -8.45
N GLN A 218 -23.23 14.04 -9.35
CA GLN A 218 -24.66 14.24 -9.53
C GLN A 218 -25.01 13.99 -11.00
N GLY A 219 -25.68 12.88 -11.27
CA GLY A 219 -25.86 12.39 -12.63
C GLY A 219 -24.50 12.09 -13.29
N GLN A 220 -24.19 12.80 -14.37
CA GLN A 220 -22.90 12.69 -15.06
C GLN A 220 -21.86 13.74 -14.62
N ASN A 221 -22.23 14.67 -13.74
CA ASN A 221 -21.37 15.77 -13.35
C ASN A 221 -20.60 15.44 -12.07
N THR A 222 -19.29 15.66 -12.07
CA THR A 222 -18.49 15.65 -10.84
C THR A 222 -18.69 16.97 -10.12
N VAL A 223 -19.24 16.93 -8.90
CA VAL A 223 -19.51 18.11 -8.06
C VAL A 223 -18.49 18.26 -6.94
N HIS A 224 -17.81 17.18 -6.57
CA HIS A 224 -16.64 17.17 -5.72
C HIS A 224 -15.59 16.26 -6.36
N HIS A 225 -14.40 16.80 -6.61
CA HIS A 225 -13.33 16.09 -7.31
C HIS A 225 -12.65 15.04 -6.42
N TRP A 226 -11.85 14.17 -7.04
CA TRP A 226 -11.12 13.14 -6.33
C TRP A 226 -10.24 13.71 -5.23
N GLU A 227 -10.40 13.17 -4.02
CA GLU A 227 -9.52 13.34 -2.88
C GLU A 227 -9.00 11.98 -2.42
N SER A 228 -7.78 11.96 -1.89
CA SER A 228 -7.10 10.74 -1.44
C SER A 228 -6.67 10.92 0.03
N PRO A 229 -7.56 10.71 1.00
CA PRO A 229 -7.23 10.84 2.41
C PRO A 229 -6.29 9.75 2.93
N VAL A 230 -6.23 8.61 2.23
CA VAL A 230 -5.39 7.46 2.59
C VAL A 230 -4.46 7.14 1.44
N ASP A 231 -3.14 7.29 1.66
CA ASP A 231 -2.11 6.86 0.71
C ASP A 231 -0.97 6.16 1.47
N PHE A 232 -1.00 4.83 1.44
CA PHE A 232 -0.04 3.93 2.09
C PHE A 232 0.96 3.32 1.10
N ARG A 233 0.96 3.79 -0.14
CA ARG A 233 1.78 3.19 -1.21
C ARG A 233 3.27 3.34 -0.97
N ARG A 234 3.72 4.40 -0.30
CA ARG A 234 5.15 4.68 -0.20
C ARG A 234 5.65 4.90 1.23
N PHE A 235 5.10 5.84 1.97
CA PHE A 235 5.64 6.30 3.24
C PHE A 235 4.80 5.91 4.45
N LEU A 236 5.48 5.70 5.58
CA LEU A 236 4.79 5.56 6.86
C LEU A 236 4.08 6.86 7.19
N ILE A 237 2.81 6.75 7.52
CA ILE A 237 2.03 7.90 7.98
C ILE A 237 2.48 8.30 9.39
N PRO A 238 2.67 9.61 9.65
CA PRO A 238 2.99 10.08 10.99
C PRO A 238 1.94 9.64 12.02
N TYR A 239 2.40 9.17 13.18
CA TYR A 239 1.54 8.70 14.26
C TYR A 239 0.45 9.70 14.66
N SER A 240 0.76 10.99 14.67
CA SER A 240 -0.19 12.06 14.99
C SER A 240 -1.41 12.15 14.07
N LEU A 241 -1.39 11.45 12.92
CA LEU A 241 -2.50 11.39 11.98
C LEU A 241 -3.35 10.11 12.14
N PHE A 242 -3.09 9.28 13.16
CA PHE A 242 -3.80 8.01 13.32
C PHE A 242 -5.32 8.22 13.42
N ASP A 243 -5.77 9.09 14.30
CA ASP A 243 -7.19 9.39 14.52
C ASP A 243 -7.81 10.23 13.38
N PHE A 244 -7.02 10.77 12.47
CA PHE A 244 -7.50 11.40 11.24
C PHE A 244 -7.69 10.41 10.10
N ILE A 245 -7.00 9.27 10.15
CA ILE A 245 -7.07 8.22 9.13
C ILE A 245 -8.05 7.14 9.54
N TYR A 246 -7.88 6.58 10.76
CA TYR A 246 -8.69 5.49 11.26
C TYR A 246 -9.80 5.98 12.19
N ALA A 247 -11.04 5.60 11.90
CA ALA A 247 -12.17 5.89 12.77
C ALA A 247 -12.14 5.02 14.06
N PRO A 248 -12.75 5.47 15.16
CA PRO A 248 -12.71 4.78 16.47
C PRO A 248 -13.24 3.34 16.46
N SER A 249 -14.04 2.94 15.46
CA SER A 249 -14.52 1.56 15.28
C SER A 249 -13.49 0.63 14.67
N THR A 250 -12.31 1.12 14.30
CA THR A 250 -11.23 0.31 13.74
C THR A 250 -10.61 -0.60 14.78
N PHE A 251 -10.37 -1.86 14.43
CA PHE A 251 -9.56 -2.78 15.23
C PHE A 251 -8.69 -3.67 14.34
N GLN A 252 -7.48 -3.99 14.82
CA GLN A 252 -6.51 -4.81 14.10
C GLN A 252 -6.89 -6.29 14.07
N ASN A 253 -6.30 -7.05 13.14
CA ASN A 253 -6.39 -8.50 13.13
C ASN A 253 -5.91 -9.10 14.46
N ARG A 254 -6.62 -10.13 14.92
CA ARG A 254 -6.24 -11.00 16.03
C ARG A 254 -6.48 -12.45 15.63
N ALA A 255 -5.87 -13.36 16.34
CA ALA A 255 -6.12 -14.78 16.16
C ALA A 255 -7.63 -15.09 16.19
N ASN A 256 -8.16 -15.71 15.14
CA ASN A 256 -9.58 -16.00 14.91
C ASN A 256 -10.53 -14.79 14.83
N HIS A 257 -9.97 -13.58 14.70
CA HIS A 257 -10.77 -12.35 14.56
C HIS A 257 -10.15 -11.48 13.46
N PRO A 258 -10.77 -11.45 12.26
CA PRO A 258 -10.33 -10.55 11.20
C PRO A 258 -10.47 -9.09 11.66
N GLY A 259 -9.55 -8.25 11.21
CA GLY A 259 -9.58 -6.82 11.48
C GLY A 259 -10.85 -6.15 10.91
N HIS A 260 -11.14 -4.97 11.43
CA HIS A 260 -12.20 -4.10 10.93
C HIS A 260 -11.59 -2.72 10.70
N TYR A 261 -11.46 -2.33 9.45
CA TYR A 261 -10.73 -1.13 9.07
C TYR A 261 -11.69 -0.08 8.54
N VAL A 262 -11.90 0.97 9.32
CA VAL A 262 -12.78 2.08 8.98
C VAL A 262 -11.95 3.35 8.87
N TYR A 263 -12.04 3.99 7.73
CA TYR A 263 -11.25 5.16 7.38
C TYR A 263 -12.13 6.39 7.31
N TYR A 264 -11.63 7.53 7.76
CA TYR A 264 -12.20 8.81 7.41
C TYR A 264 -11.89 9.15 5.95
N LEU A 265 -12.93 9.44 5.17
CA LEU A 265 -12.82 10.05 3.86
C LEU A 265 -12.75 11.57 3.98
N ALA A 266 -13.55 12.13 4.89
CA ALA A 266 -13.51 13.53 5.24
C ALA A 266 -14.01 13.74 6.68
N HIS A 267 -13.44 14.70 7.37
CA HIS A 267 -13.95 15.25 8.62
C HIS A 267 -14.74 16.50 8.33
N GLU A 268 -15.90 16.66 8.99
CA GLU A 268 -16.74 17.87 8.92
C GLU A 268 -16.99 18.36 7.48
N PHE A 269 -17.23 17.44 6.54
CA PHE A 269 -17.60 17.82 5.17
C PHE A 269 -18.86 18.70 5.19
N ASP A 270 -18.77 19.91 4.65
CA ASP A 270 -19.87 20.86 4.67
C ASP A 270 -20.85 20.60 3.50
N THR A 271 -21.95 19.91 3.78
CA THR A 271 -22.98 19.62 2.77
C THR A 271 -23.67 20.87 2.23
N ARG A 272 -23.60 22.01 2.91
CA ARG A 272 -24.19 23.29 2.46
C ARG A 272 -23.48 23.84 1.21
N THR A 273 -22.31 23.32 0.87
CA THR A 273 -21.63 23.59 -0.41
C THR A 273 -22.30 22.91 -1.59
N LEU A 274 -23.21 21.95 -1.32
CA LEU A 274 -23.98 21.23 -2.33
C LEU A 274 -25.45 21.70 -2.28
N PRO A 275 -26.10 21.96 -3.44
CA PRO A 275 -27.55 22.15 -3.49
C PRO A 275 -28.30 20.94 -2.90
N ASN A 276 -29.53 21.16 -2.39
CA ASN A 276 -30.38 20.05 -2.00
C ASN A 276 -30.68 19.14 -3.19
N GLY A 277 -30.59 17.81 -2.98
CA GLY A 277 -30.80 16.86 -4.06
C GLY A 277 -30.10 15.51 -3.84
N SER A 278 -30.21 14.64 -4.84
CA SER A 278 -29.63 13.30 -4.81
C SER A 278 -28.22 13.31 -5.42
N TYR A 279 -27.32 12.60 -4.76
CA TYR A 279 -25.90 12.47 -5.09
C TYR A 279 -25.43 11.03 -5.00
N VAL A 280 -24.29 10.74 -5.60
CA VAL A 280 -23.56 9.48 -5.42
C VAL A 280 -22.15 9.81 -4.97
N LEU A 281 -21.77 9.25 -3.82
CA LEU A 281 -20.39 9.21 -3.38
C LEU A 281 -19.75 7.97 -3.98
N GLN A 282 -18.71 8.16 -4.79
CA GLN A 282 -17.89 7.10 -5.35
C GLN A 282 -16.63 6.96 -4.53
N VAL A 283 -16.31 5.74 -4.12
CA VAL A 283 -15.10 5.39 -3.41
C VAL A 283 -14.35 4.33 -4.19
N ASP A 284 -13.06 4.56 -4.42
CA ASP A 284 -12.14 3.57 -4.95
C ASP A 284 -11.12 3.21 -3.86
N ALA A 285 -10.86 1.93 -3.67
CA ALA A 285 -9.76 1.40 -2.87
C ALA A 285 -8.82 0.60 -3.77
N LEU A 286 -7.52 0.85 -3.67
CA LEU A 286 -6.50 0.19 -4.46
C LEU A 286 -5.56 -0.59 -3.53
N ASP A 287 -5.12 -1.76 -3.97
CA ASP A 287 -4.04 -2.52 -3.32
C ASP A 287 -2.63 -2.10 -3.79
N ALA A 288 -1.61 -2.84 -3.38
CA ALA A 288 -0.22 -2.60 -3.76
C ALA A 288 0.10 -2.90 -5.24
N GLN A 289 -0.76 -3.65 -5.93
CA GLN A 289 -0.65 -4.01 -7.35
C GLN A 289 -1.60 -3.19 -8.23
N GLU A 290 -2.24 -2.15 -7.64
CA GLU A 290 -3.17 -1.24 -8.30
C GLU A 290 -4.50 -1.90 -8.78
N ASN A 291 -4.86 -3.07 -8.22
CA ASN A 291 -6.21 -3.60 -8.40
C ASN A 291 -7.22 -2.67 -7.72
N VAL A 292 -8.31 -2.35 -8.40
CA VAL A 292 -9.27 -1.34 -7.95
C VAL A 292 -10.57 -1.99 -7.50
N GLY A 293 -10.88 -1.88 -6.21
CA GLY A 293 -12.23 -2.07 -5.68
C GLY A 293 -12.98 -0.75 -5.71
N GLN A 294 -14.22 -0.75 -6.20
CA GLN A 294 -15.06 0.44 -6.29
C GLN A 294 -16.40 0.20 -5.63
N ALA A 295 -16.90 1.22 -4.93
CA ALA A 295 -18.27 1.26 -4.41
C ALA A 295 -18.94 2.60 -4.69
N LEU A 296 -20.27 2.57 -4.86
CA LEU A 296 -21.12 3.71 -5.10
C LEU A 296 -22.19 3.80 -4.02
N PHE A 297 -22.27 4.93 -3.31
CA PHE A 297 -23.20 5.15 -2.22
C PHE A 297 -24.10 6.34 -2.55
N GLY A 298 -25.40 6.07 -2.76
CA GLY A 298 -26.41 7.11 -2.98
C GLY A 298 -26.72 7.84 -1.68
N PHE A 299 -26.86 9.17 -1.73
CA PHE A 299 -27.30 9.96 -0.59
C PHE A 299 -28.09 11.20 -1.05
N ILE A 300 -28.85 11.79 -0.11
CA ILE A 300 -29.65 12.99 -0.34
C ILE A 300 -29.18 14.10 0.60
N VAL A 301 -28.79 15.22 0.00
CA VAL A 301 -28.55 16.47 0.75
C VAL A 301 -29.87 17.17 0.99
N ALA A 302 -30.14 17.50 2.25
CA ALA A 302 -31.37 18.15 2.70
C ALA A 302 -31.06 19.21 3.79
N ASN A 303 -30.30 20.26 3.41
CA ASN A 303 -29.93 21.39 4.26
C ASN A 303 -31.12 22.28 4.61
#